data_f43735875776b40d5cbc3b5417d5c3bb
#
_entry.id   f43735875776b40d5cbc3b5417d5c3bb
#
_cell.length_a   1.000
_cell.length_b   1.000
_cell.length_c   1.000
_cell.angle_alpha   90.00
_cell.angle_beta   90.00
_cell.angle_gamma   90.00
#
_symmetry.space_group_name_H-M   'P 1'
#
loop_
_entity.id
_entity.type
_entity.pdbx_description
1 polymer ?
#
loop_
_entity_poly.entity_id
_entity_poly.type
_entity_poly.pdbx_seq_one_letter_code
_entity_poly.pdbx_strand_id
1 'polypeptide(L)'
;MSSVPTILWFRRDLRLADHPALVAAIEHARATGSPLLPIFVWEPGLVHGARSSANRTWFLRESIAELSAALTERGSGLIELEGPATSALPTLVAQLSGAGNATAPISLFITRDHTPYARSRDRAIAEKLAPLGVALHAKRGLSVVEPDELLTGGGTPYGVYTPYFRRWLERIAADLHAPLQAPTQLPPLPAGLHHSPLARAASGADTPPTAARALLPVPGERAARAAADAWIEAAARRAGVASYAEQRDLLADETGTSRLSAALHFGLISPSELVHRLRDVASAQPWVRQLAWRDFYIQVLWHAPHAARASWRPAYDAIPWEQHDEPFNAWCEGRTGYPVVDAAMRQLLATGFMHNRARMIAASFLTKDLLVDWRRGEGHFLNHLIDGDIAANNGGWQWSAGSGTDAQPYFRIFNPVAQGERFDPDGAYVRRWVPELAALSAPAIHAPWKHPEACAGAGITLGVQYPEPIVDHAVARARTLAAFAHALKK
;
A
#
# COMPACT_ATOMS: atom_id res chain seq x y z
N MET A 1 -28.53 32.29 -13.99
CA MET A 1 -28.72 31.41 -12.81
C MET A 1 -27.46 30.56 -12.71
N SER A 2 -26.69 30.66 -11.65
CA SER A 2 -25.52 29.78 -11.47
C SER A 2 -26.03 28.35 -11.19
N SER A 3 -25.76 27.44 -12.09
CA SER A 3 -26.12 26.03 -11.92
C SER A 3 -25.33 25.44 -10.74
N VAL A 4 -25.99 24.60 -9.97
CA VAL A 4 -25.37 23.88 -8.83
C VAL A 4 -24.24 22.98 -9.35
N PRO A 5 -23.03 23.01 -8.78
CA PRO A 5 -21.94 22.24 -9.30
C PRO A 5 -22.09 20.74 -9.06
N THR A 6 -21.55 19.94 -9.99
CA THR A 6 -21.27 18.52 -9.80
C THR A 6 -19.96 18.38 -9.07
N ILE A 7 -19.95 17.76 -7.88
CA ILE A 7 -18.74 17.59 -7.05
C ILE A 7 -18.11 16.23 -7.37
N LEU A 8 -16.80 16.21 -7.57
CA LEU A 8 -15.99 14.98 -7.62
C LEU A 8 -14.96 15.04 -6.49
N TRP A 9 -15.03 14.10 -5.55
CA TRP A 9 -14.09 14.03 -4.46
C TRP A 9 -13.03 12.96 -4.72
N PHE A 10 -11.82 13.40 -5.09
CA PHE A 10 -10.63 12.57 -5.20
C PHE A 10 -10.12 12.13 -3.82
N ARG A 11 -9.67 10.88 -3.73
CA ARG A 11 -9.16 10.28 -2.47
C ARG A 11 -7.92 9.43 -2.72
N ARG A 12 -8.07 8.13 -2.96
CA ARG A 12 -7.05 7.16 -3.33
C ARG A 12 -7.17 6.75 -4.81
N ASP A 13 -7.51 7.69 -5.64
CA ASP A 13 -7.83 7.54 -7.06
C ASP A 13 -7.27 8.73 -7.86
N LEU A 14 -6.02 9.11 -7.55
CA LEU A 14 -5.38 10.35 -8.00
C LEU A 14 -4.91 10.26 -9.46
N ARG A 15 -5.84 9.99 -10.38
CA ARG A 15 -5.60 9.85 -11.82
C ARG A 15 -6.76 10.37 -12.64
N LEU A 16 -6.52 10.59 -13.93
CA LEU A 16 -7.54 10.97 -14.89
C LEU A 16 -7.89 9.82 -15.85
N ALA A 17 -6.95 8.94 -16.16
CA ALA A 17 -7.19 7.78 -17.00
C ALA A 17 -7.84 6.63 -16.20
N ASP A 18 -8.73 5.91 -16.86
CA ASP A 18 -9.49 4.79 -16.28
C ASP A 18 -10.11 5.12 -14.91
N HIS A 19 -10.82 6.25 -14.86
CA HIS A 19 -11.42 6.78 -13.64
C HIS A 19 -12.96 6.86 -13.74
N PRO A 20 -13.69 5.80 -13.40
CA PRO A 20 -15.15 5.73 -13.59
C PRO A 20 -15.94 6.85 -12.88
N ALA A 21 -15.49 7.28 -11.69
CA ALA A 21 -16.18 8.37 -10.97
C ALA A 21 -15.98 9.72 -11.67
N LEU A 22 -14.80 10.00 -12.22
CA LEU A 22 -14.55 11.21 -13.02
C LEU A 22 -15.39 11.24 -14.28
N VAL A 23 -15.41 10.13 -15.03
CA VAL A 23 -16.22 10.06 -16.27
C VAL A 23 -17.71 10.28 -15.96
N ALA A 24 -18.24 9.59 -14.94
CA ALA A 24 -19.63 9.77 -14.54
C ALA A 24 -19.94 11.20 -14.05
N ALA A 25 -19.02 11.84 -13.34
CA ALA A 25 -19.18 13.24 -12.91
C ALA A 25 -19.17 14.21 -14.11
N ILE A 26 -18.31 14.00 -15.10
CA ILE A 26 -18.28 14.80 -16.34
C ILE A 26 -19.57 14.63 -17.13
N GLU A 27 -20.04 13.40 -17.31
CA GLU A 27 -21.31 13.10 -18.01
C GLU A 27 -22.49 13.78 -17.33
N HIS A 28 -22.57 13.68 -16.00
CA HIS A 28 -23.59 14.36 -15.23
C HIS A 28 -23.52 15.89 -15.37
N ALA A 29 -22.32 16.47 -15.22
CA ALA A 29 -22.11 17.90 -15.36
C ALA A 29 -22.52 18.42 -16.74
N ARG A 30 -22.19 17.70 -17.80
CA ARG A 30 -22.59 18.04 -19.18
C ARG A 30 -24.08 17.91 -19.38
N ALA A 31 -24.71 16.84 -18.88
CA ALA A 31 -26.15 16.62 -19.02
C ALA A 31 -26.99 17.66 -18.28
N THR A 32 -26.50 18.18 -17.16
CA THR A 32 -27.19 19.19 -16.33
C THR A 32 -26.75 20.62 -16.66
N GLY A 33 -25.75 20.81 -17.50
CA GLY A 33 -25.14 22.13 -17.76
C GLY A 33 -24.46 22.73 -16.52
N SER A 34 -24.04 21.88 -15.59
CA SER A 34 -23.39 22.30 -14.33
C SER A 34 -21.87 22.37 -14.47
N PRO A 35 -21.18 23.26 -13.72
CA PRO A 35 -19.74 23.23 -13.60
C PRO A 35 -19.30 21.97 -12.83
N LEU A 36 -18.04 21.53 -13.06
CA LEU A 36 -17.41 20.44 -12.29
C LEU A 36 -16.57 21.03 -11.19
N LEU A 37 -16.73 20.51 -9.97
CA LEU A 37 -15.95 20.90 -8.80
C LEU A 37 -15.13 19.69 -8.29
N PRO A 38 -13.92 19.47 -8.82
CA PRO A 38 -13.00 18.49 -8.28
C PRO A 38 -12.47 18.98 -6.93
N ILE A 39 -12.53 18.13 -5.91
CA ILE A 39 -12.04 18.44 -4.57
C ILE A 39 -11.12 17.36 -4.04
N PHE A 40 -10.22 17.73 -3.14
CA PHE A 40 -9.46 16.84 -2.26
C PHE A 40 -9.61 17.33 -0.82
N VAL A 41 -9.70 16.40 0.15
CA VAL A 41 -9.82 16.74 1.58
C VAL A 41 -8.57 16.22 2.31
N TRP A 42 -7.80 17.14 2.87
CA TRP A 42 -6.69 16.84 3.78
C TRP A 42 -7.26 16.50 5.16
N GLU A 43 -7.37 15.20 5.44
CA GLU A 43 -7.88 14.70 6.72
C GLU A 43 -6.74 14.62 7.75
N PRO A 44 -6.70 15.42 8.83
CA PRO A 44 -5.60 15.43 9.81
C PRO A 44 -5.34 14.05 10.42
N GLY A 45 -6.38 13.26 10.64
CA GLY A 45 -6.25 11.91 11.17
C GLY A 45 -5.49 10.93 10.25
N LEU A 46 -5.43 11.22 8.94
CA LEU A 46 -4.68 10.41 7.97
C LEU A 46 -3.25 10.91 7.77
N VAL A 47 -3.05 12.23 7.81
CA VAL A 47 -1.73 12.85 7.53
C VAL A 47 -0.88 13.04 8.78
N HIS A 48 -1.50 13.14 9.97
CA HIS A 48 -0.82 13.36 11.25
C HIS A 48 -1.19 12.33 12.33
N GLY A 49 -2.01 11.32 12.00
CA GLY A 49 -2.44 10.29 12.94
C GLY A 49 -1.33 9.30 13.30
N ALA A 50 -1.58 8.44 14.28
CA ALA A 50 -0.63 7.44 14.78
C ALA A 50 -0.14 6.42 13.72
N ARG A 51 -0.83 6.31 12.60
CA ARG A 51 -0.47 5.46 11.45
C ARG A 51 -0.05 6.27 10.22
N SER A 52 0.27 7.56 10.39
CA SER A 52 0.79 8.40 9.32
C SER A 52 2.25 8.05 9.02
N SER A 53 2.70 8.41 7.82
CA SER A 53 4.08 8.26 7.39
C SER A 53 4.50 9.52 6.66
N ALA A 54 5.64 10.10 7.02
CA ALA A 54 6.19 11.26 6.34
C ALA A 54 6.42 10.95 4.84
N ASN A 55 6.87 9.73 4.50
CA ASN A 55 7.05 9.27 3.13
C ASN A 55 5.73 9.26 2.35
N ARG A 56 4.64 8.72 2.95
CA ARG A 56 3.32 8.72 2.31
C ARG A 56 2.76 10.11 2.15
N THR A 57 2.90 10.97 3.16
CA THR A 57 2.40 12.35 3.12
C THR A 57 3.12 13.15 2.05
N TRP A 58 4.45 13.03 1.94
CA TRP A 58 5.22 13.64 0.87
C TRP A 58 4.75 13.15 -0.51
N PHE A 59 4.66 11.83 -0.72
CA PHE A 59 4.25 11.26 -2.00
C PHE A 59 2.84 11.69 -2.39
N LEU A 60 1.92 11.75 -1.42
CA LEU A 60 0.57 12.24 -1.60
C LEU A 60 0.56 13.70 -2.06
N ARG A 61 1.33 14.59 -1.39
CA ARG A 61 1.39 16.02 -1.73
C ARG A 61 1.87 16.25 -3.15
N GLU A 62 2.97 15.60 -3.54
CA GLU A 62 3.50 15.71 -4.89
C GLU A 62 2.51 15.16 -5.93
N SER A 63 1.81 14.07 -5.61
CA SER A 63 0.79 13.49 -6.50
C SER A 63 -0.45 14.40 -6.63
N ILE A 64 -0.86 15.09 -5.57
CA ILE A 64 -1.95 16.08 -5.60
C ILE A 64 -1.54 17.30 -6.44
N ALA A 65 -0.31 17.76 -6.31
CA ALA A 65 0.20 18.87 -7.11
C ALA A 65 0.19 18.54 -8.63
N GLU A 66 0.61 17.32 -9.00
CA GLU A 66 0.56 16.85 -10.40
C GLU A 66 -0.88 16.71 -10.90
N LEU A 67 -1.78 16.12 -10.09
CA LEU A 67 -3.20 16.01 -10.43
C LEU A 67 -3.84 17.39 -10.63
N SER A 68 -3.52 18.33 -9.76
CA SER A 68 -4.02 19.72 -9.86
C SER A 68 -3.57 20.42 -11.14
N ALA A 69 -2.30 20.25 -11.49
CA ALA A 69 -1.78 20.75 -12.77
C ALA A 69 -2.50 20.10 -13.96
N ALA A 70 -2.68 18.78 -13.93
CA ALA A 70 -3.34 18.03 -14.99
C ALA A 70 -4.83 18.42 -15.18
N LEU A 71 -5.53 18.75 -14.10
CA LEU A 71 -6.90 19.27 -14.13
C LEU A 71 -6.94 20.70 -14.72
N THR A 72 -5.96 21.54 -14.36
CA THR A 72 -5.85 22.93 -14.85
C THR A 72 -5.54 22.96 -16.36
N GLU A 73 -4.64 22.11 -16.83
CA GLU A 73 -4.33 21.96 -18.25
C GLU A 73 -5.57 21.59 -19.10
N ARG A 74 -6.61 21.02 -18.48
CA ARG A 74 -7.87 20.61 -19.14
C ARG A 74 -9.03 21.57 -18.91
N GLY A 75 -8.75 22.77 -18.40
CA GLY A 75 -9.75 23.83 -18.22
C GLY A 75 -10.56 23.77 -16.94
N SER A 76 -10.14 22.98 -15.93
CA SER A 76 -10.78 22.90 -14.61
C SER A 76 -9.79 23.29 -13.50
N GLY A 77 -9.79 22.61 -12.36
CA GLY A 77 -8.86 22.80 -11.26
C GLY A 77 -9.20 21.89 -10.09
N LEU A 78 -8.36 21.91 -9.05
CA LEU A 78 -8.60 21.16 -7.80
C LEU A 78 -8.81 22.14 -6.65
N ILE A 79 -9.87 21.96 -5.88
CA ILE A 79 -10.10 22.67 -4.63
C ILE A 79 -9.68 21.79 -3.47
N GLU A 80 -8.72 22.25 -2.71
CA GLU A 80 -8.23 21.55 -1.54
C GLU A 80 -8.96 22.03 -0.29
N LEU A 81 -9.50 21.11 0.48
CA LEU A 81 -10.19 21.36 1.75
C LEU A 81 -9.37 20.76 2.89
N GLU A 82 -9.47 21.35 4.08
CA GLU A 82 -8.81 20.86 5.28
C GLU A 82 -9.83 20.47 6.35
N GLY A 83 -9.53 19.43 7.13
CA GLY A 83 -10.35 18.96 8.23
C GLY A 83 -10.91 17.56 8.03
N PRO A 84 -11.68 17.02 9.02
CA PRO A 84 -12.41 15.79 8.83
C PRO A 84 -13.42 15.92 7.69
N ALA A 85 -13.40 15.00 6.73
CA ALA A 85 -14.32 15.04 5.59
C ALA A 85 -15.81 15.06 6.01
N THR A 86 -16.12 14.46 7.19
CA THR A 86 -17.47 14.48 7.80
C THR A 86 -17.95 15.85 8.25
N SER A 87 -17.10 16.87 8.25
CA SER A 87 -17.45 18.28 8.50
C SER A 87 -17.14 19.17 7.30
N ALA A 88 -16.00 18.95 6.62
CA ALA A 88 -15.58 19.76 5.48
C ALA A 88 -16.60 19.69 4.32
N LEU A 89 -17.12 18.49 3.99
CA LEU A 89 -18.09 18.33 2.90
C LEU A 89 -19.45 18.95 3.20
N PRO A 90 -20.10 18.75 4.36
CA PRO A 90 -21.32 19.49 4.70
C PRO A 90 -21.14 21.00 4.70
N THR A 91 -19.99 21.50 5.17
CA THR A 91 -19.70 22.94 5.15
C THR A 91 -19.61 23.46 3.71
N LEU A 92 -18.88 22.75 2.84
CA LEU A 92 -18.80 23.12 1.42
C LEU A 92 -20.20 23.13 0.77
N VAL A 93 -21.00 22.08 1.00
CA VAL A 93 -22.36 21.98 0.46
C VAL A 93 -23.23 23.16 0.94
N ALA A 94 -23.19 23.52 2.22
CA ALA A 94 -23.94 24.64 2.75
C ALA A 94 -23.52 25.98 2.10
N GLN A 95 -22.23 26.18 1.86
CA GLN A 95 -21.72 27.37 1.15
C GLN A 95 -22.21 27.44 -0.30
N LEU A 96 -22.19 26.32 -1.00
CA LEU A 96 -22.66 26.22 -2.40
C LEU A 96 -24.19 26.43 -2.50
N SER A 97 -24.96 25.94 -1.54
CA SER A 97 -26.42 26.10 -1.48
C SER A 97 -26.84 27.53 -1.10
N GLY A 98 -26.10 28.21 -0.22
CA GLY A 98 -26.37 29.58 0.20
C GLY A 98 -26.06 30.66 -0.85
N ALA A 99 -25.22 30.34 -1.84
CA ALA A 99 -24.81 31.27 -2.90
C ALA A 99 -25.83 31.41 -4.06
N GLY A 100 -26.93 30.64 -4.04
CA GLY A 100 -27.99 30.72 -5.06
C GLY A 100 -29.25 30.00 -4.58
N ASN A 101 -30.42 30.41 -5.11
CA ASN A 101 -31.70 29.72 -4.93
C ASN A 101 -31.66 28.35 -5.68
N ALA A 102 -30.84 27.43 -5.20
CA ALA A 102 -30.63 26.15 -5.85
C ALA A 102 -31.86 25.24 -5.63
N THR A 103 -32.62 25.00 -6.67
CA THR A 103 -33.77 24.06 -6.68
C THR A 103 -33.36 22.64 -7.07
N ALA A 104 -32.13 22.47 -7.57
CA ALA A 104 -31.61 21.16 -8.02
C ALA A 104 -30.72 20.52 -6.95
N PRO A 105 -30.78 19.18 -6.77
CA PRO A 105 -29.92 18.48 -5.83
C PRO A 105 -28.44 18.52 -6.26
N ILE A 106 -27.55 18.69 -5.29
CA ILE A 106 -26.09 18.56 -5.52
C ILE A 106 -25.78 17.07 -5.75
N SER A 107 -24.96 16.77 -6.74
CA SER A 107 -24.44 15.43 -6.98
C SER A 107 -22.97 15.36 -6.57
N LEU A 108 -22.63 14.40 -5.68
CA LEU A 108 -21.29 14.10 -5.21
C LEU A 108 -20.84 12.73 -5.74
N PHE A 109 -19.80 12.71 -6.57
CA PHE A 109 -19.21 11.51 -7.11
C PHE A 109 -17.94 11.12 -6.34
N ILE A 110 -17.79 9.82 -6.04
CA ILE A 110 -16.64 9.24 -5.35
C ILE A 110 -16.28 7.89 -5.96
N THR A 111 -15.02 7.49 -5.82
CA THR A 111 -14.61 6.08 -5.99
C THR A 111 -14.81 5.33 -4.69
N ARG A 112 -15.43 4.14 -4.69
CA ARG A 112 -15.59 3.30 -3.47
C ARG A 112 -14.24 3.02 -2.84
N ASP A 113 -14.15 3.21 -1.51
CA ASP A 113 -13.01 2.76 -0.71
C ASP A 113 -13.47 1.64 0.23
N HIS A 114 -12.61 0.64 0.38
CA HIS A 114 -12.96 -0.63 1.00
C HIS A 114 -12.47 -0.77 2.44
N THR A 115 -11.65 0.19 2.91
CA THR A 115 -11.11 0.15 4.27
C THR A 115 -12.20 0.36 5.33
N PRO A 116 -12.09 -0.26 6.53
CA PRO A 116 -13.07 -0.05 7.60
C PRO A 116 -13.28 1.43 7.96
N TYR A 117 -12.19 2.21 7.96
CA TYR A 117 -12.24 3.65 8.18
C TYR A 117 -13.08 4.35 7.10
N ALA A 118 -12.76 4.14 5.83
CA ALA A 118 -13.44 4.80 4.73
C ALA A 118 -14.93 4.43 4.68
N ARG A 119 -15.29 3.18 4.92
CA ARG A 119 -16.69 2.72 4.99
C ARG A 119 -17.47 3.44 6.09
N SER A 120 -16.89 3.59 7.27
CA SER A 120 -17.51 4.31 8.38
C SER A 120 -17.65 5.81 8.07
N ARG A 121 -16.59 6.42 7.54
CA ARG A 121 -16.58 7.82 7.12
C ARG A 121 -17.62 8.10 6.04
N ASP A 122 -17.63 7.28 4.96
CA ASP A 122 -18.51 7.49 3.82
C ASP A 122 -19.99 7.33 4.21
N ARG A 123 -20.31 6.40 5.15
CA ARG A 123 -21.63 6.27 5.73
C ARG A 123 -22.03 7.53 6.51
N ALA A 124 -21.16 8.01 7.40
CA ALA A 124 -21.41 9.21 8.19
C ALA A 124 -21.58 10.47 7.30
N ILE A 125 -20.85 10.55 6.19
CA ILE A 125 -21.00 11.61 5.20
C ILE A 125 -22.35 11.50 4.50
N ALA A 126 -22.73 10.32 4.03
CA ALA A 126 -24.04 10.11 3.39
C ALA A 126 -25.20 10.51 4.30
N GLU A 127 -25.15 10.11 5.59
CA GLU A 127 -26.15 10.48 6.59
C GLU A 127 -26.26 12.00 6.81
N LYS A 128 -25.13 12.73 6.81
CA LYS A 128 -25.08 14.18 6.98
C LYS A 128 -25.48 14.95 5.73
N LEU A 129 -25.23 14.40 4.55
CA LEU A 129 -25.49 15.06 3.28
C LEU A 129 -26.93 14.82 2.76
N ALA A 130 -27.56 13.72 3.14
CA ALA A 130 -28.92 13.40 2.71
C ALA A 130 -29.95 14.49 3.07
N PRO A 131 -29.97 15.08 4.31
CA PRO A 131 -30.86 16.18 4.64
C PRO A 131 -30.60 17.48 3.87
N LEU A 132 -29.38 17.61 3.29
CA LEU A 132 -28.98 18.75 2.47
C LEU A 132 -29.33 18.56 0.98
N GLY A 133 -30.05 17.48 0.63
CA GLY A 133 -30.46 17.18 -0.73
C GLY A 133 -29.30 16.72 -1.66
N VAL A 134 -28.21 16.18 -1.10
CA VAL A 134 -27.07 15.70 -1.89
C VAL A 134 -27.26 14.26 -2.31
N ALA A 135 -27.11 13.99 -3.61
CA ALA A 135 -27.06 12.63 -4.16
C ALA A 135 -25.61 12.12 -4.19
N LEU A 136 -25.31 11.06 -3.43
CA LEU A 136 -23.98 10.43 -3.40
C LEU A 136 -23.90 9.30 -4.42
N HIS A 137 -22.96 9.39 -5.36
CA HIS A 137 -22.70 8.43 -6.42
C HIS A 137 -21.33 7.75 -6.22
N ALA A 138 -21.34 6.52 -5.70
CA ALA A 138 -20.12 5.74 -5.49
C ALA A 138 -19.86 4.83 -6.71
N LYS A 139 -18.66 4.94 -7.30
CA LYS A 139 -18.22 4.16 -8.47
C LYS A 139 -17.07 3.23 -8.07
N ARG A 140 -16.91 2.12 -8.80
CA ARG A 140 -15.73 1.23 -8.67
C ARG A 140 -14.45 1.92 -9.17
N GLY A 141 -13.26 1.37 -8.84
CA GLY A 141 -12.01 1.89 -9.40
C GLY A 141 -10.75 1.67 -8.57
N LEU A 142 -10.86 1.11 -7.33
CA LEU A 142 -9.69 0.80 -6.50
C LEU A 142 -9.25 -0.67 -6.59
N SER A 143 -10.13 -1.58 -6.94
CA SER A 143 -9.87 -3.00 -7.13
C SER A 143 -10.21 -3.42 -8.56
N VAL A 144 -9.67 -4.54 -9.02
CA VAL A 144 -10.07 -5.15 -10.29
C VAL A 144 -11.45 -5.77 -10.15
N VAL A 145 -11.63 -6.54 -9.08
CA VAL A 145 -12.90 -7.14 -8.69
C VAL A 145 -13.30 -6.56 -7.33
N GLU A 146 -14.53 -6.06 -7.24
CA GLU A 146 -15.03 -5.48 -6.00
C GLU A 146 -15.16 -6.55 -4.90
N PRO A 147 -14.92 -6.21 -3.62
CA PRO A 147 -14.83 -7.19 -2.55
C PRO A 147 -16.12 -7.95 -2.25
N ASP A 148 -17.25 -7.42 -2.68
CA ASP A 148 -18.58 -8.00 -2.54
C ASP A 148 -19.06 -8.81 -3.77
N GLU A 149 -18.27 -8.85 -4.86
CA GLU A 149 -18.63 -9.57 -6.08
C GLU A 149 -18.32 -11.08 -6.03
N LEU A 150 -17.33 -11.50 -5.22
CA LEU A 150 -16.92 -12.91 -5.16
C LEU A 150 -17.24 -13.54 -3.81
N LEU A 151 -18.19 -14.47 -3.83
CA LEU A 151 -18.54 -15.30 -2.70
C LEU A 151 -18.41 -16.79 -3.08
N THR A 152 -18.21 -17.64 -2.08
CA THR A 152 -18.27 -19.10 -2.26
C THR A 152 -19.69 -19.54 -2.66
N GLY A 153 -19.86 -20.78 -3.11
CA GLY A 153 -21.18 -21.33 -3.39
C GLY A 153 -22.15 -21.31 -2.20
N GLY A 154 -21.62 -21.21 -0.97
CA GLY A 154 -22.42 -21.04 0.25
C GLY A 154 -22.65 -19.58 0.67
N GLY A 155 -22.33 -18.60 -0.18
CA GLY A 155 -22.57 -17.18 0.10
C GLY A 155 -21.57 -16.56 1.11
N THR A 156 -20.49 -17.24 1.44
CA THR A 156 -19.45 -16.76 2.38
C THR A 156 -18.22 -16.21 1.63
N PRO A 157 -17.45 -15.28 2.24
CA PRO A 157 -16.20 -14.81 1.64
C PRO A 157 -15.14 -15.92 1.55
N TYR A 158 -14.25 -15.78 0.58
CA TYR A 158 -13.12 -16.69 0.46
C TYR A 158 -12.08 -16.47 1.57
N GLY A 159 -11.75 -17.52 2.31
CA GLY A 159 -10.66 -17.55 3.30
C GLY A 159 -9.37 -18.19 2.78
N VAL A 160 -9.34 -18.67 1.52
CA VAL A 160 -8.19 -19.30 0.89
C VAL A 160 -7.98 -18.68 -0.49
N TYR A 161 -6.74 -18.30 -0.80
CA TYR A 161 -6.42 -17.57 -2.02
C TYR A 161 -6.62 -18.37 -3.30
N THR A 162 -6.22 -19.64 -3.36
CA THR A 162 -6.28 -20.42 -4.59
C THR A 162 -7.70 -20.55 -5.18
N PRO A 163 -8.75 -20.91 -4.44
CA PRO A 163 -10.10 -20.90 -4.95
C PRO A 163 -10.62 -19.49 -5.28
N TYR A 164 -10.25 -18.47 -4.49
CA TYR A 164 -10.54 -17.07 -4.81
C TYR A 164 -9.96 -16.69 -6.17
N PHE A 165 -8.68 -16.95 -6.42
CA PHE A 165 -8.00 -16.61 -7.66
C PHE A 165 -8.64 -17.24 -8.89
N ARG A 166 -9.13 -18.49 -8.81
CA ARG A 166 -9.87 -19.15 -9.91
C ARG A 166 -11.14 -18.36 -10.25
N ARG A 167 -11.94 -17.99 -9.24
CA ARG A 167 -13.15 -17.20 -9.44
C ARG A 167 -12.87 -15.79 -9.91
N TRP A 168 -11.77 -15.19 -9.43
CA TRP A 168 -11.30 -13.89 -9.87
C TRP A 168 -10.96 -13.91 -11.37
N LEU A 169 -10.26 -14.95 -11.86
CA LEU A 169 -9.98 -15.13 -13.29
C LEU A 169 -11.25 -15.29 -14.11
N GLU A 170 -12.21 -16.09 -13.66
CA GLU A 170 -13.51 -16.24 -14.32
C GLU A 170 -14.26 -14.92 -14.39
N ARG A 171 -14.25 -14.16 -13.32
CA ARG A 171 -14.93 -12.86 -13.24
C ARG A 171 -14.35 -11.83 -14.22
N ILE A 172 -13.01 -11.72 -14.31
CA ILE A 172 -12.36 -10.81 -15.26
C ILE A 172 -12.51 -11.27 -16.71
N ALA A 173 -12.57 -12.58 -16.95
CA ALA A 173 -12.83 -13.10 -18.29
C ALA A 173 -14.24 -12.78 -18.77
N ALA A 174 -15.21 -12.77 -17.85
CA ALA A 174 -16.61 -12.44 -18.17
C ALA A 174 -16.87 -10.96 -18.40
N ASP A 175 -16.23 -10.08 -17.59
CA ASP A 175 -16.53 -8.64 -17.60
C ASP A 175 -15.33 -7.83 -17.06
N LEU A 176 -14.32 -7.65 -17.87
CA LEU A 176 -13.26 -6.67 -17.67
C LEU A 176 -13.44 -5.55 -18.69
N HIS A 177 -13.89 -4.40 -18.22
CA HIS A 177 -14.10 -3.26 -19.12
C HIS A 177 -12.80 -2.78 -19.76
N ALA A 178 -12.89 -2.22 -20.96
CA ALA A 178 -11.78 -1.53 -21.58
C ALA A 178 -11.42 -0.27 -20.77
N PRO A 179 -10.13 0.08 -20.64
CA PRO A 179 -9.72 1.26 -19.90
C PRO A 179 -10.35 2.54 -20.45
N LEU A 180 -10.91 3.35 -19.57
CA LEU A 180 -11.49 4.63 -19.94
C LEU A 180 -10.39 5.64 -20.25
N GLN A 181 -10.53 6.33 -21.37
CA GLN A 181 -9.57 7.35 -21.77
C GLN A 181 -9.61 8.55 -20.81
N ALA A 182 -8.45 9.13 -20.54
CA ALA A 182 -8.38 10.40 -19.83
C ALA A 182 -9.12 11.50 -20.63
N PRO A 183 -9.97 12.31 -19.99
CA PRO A 183 -10.68 13.38 -20.69
C PRO A 183 -9.68 14.43 -21.21
N THR A 184 -9.88 14.89 -22.43
CA THR A 184 -9.06 15.98 -23.05
C THR A 184 -9.49 17.36 -22.57
N GLN A 185 -10.77 17.51 -22.21
CA GLN A 185 -11.35 18.74 -21.67
C GLN A 185 -12.31 18.43 -20.53
N LEU A 186 -12.31 19.28 -19.53
CA LEU A 186 -13.17 19.20 -18.36
C LEU A 186 -14.16 20.36 -18.33
N PRO A 187 -15.36 20.18 -17.74
CA PRO A 187 -16.21 21.31 -17.39
C PRO A 187 -15.45 22.25 -16.46
N PRO A 188 -15.63 23.60 -16.62
CA PRO A 188 -14.91 24.57 -15.81
C PRO A 188 -15.31 24.51 -14.33
N LEU A 189 -14.47 25.09 -13.47
CA LEU A 189 -14.82 25.35 -12.09
C LEU A 189 -16.03 26.31 -12.00
N PRO A 190 -16.81 26.26 -10.90
CA PRO A 190 -17.82 27.26 -10.62
C PRO A 190 -17.22 28.68 -10.64
N ALA A 191 -17.98 29.66 -11.20
CA ALA A 191 -17.54 31.05 -11.25
C ALA A 191 -17.21 31.60 -9.83
N GLY A 192 -16.09 32.26 -9.70
CA GLY A 192 -15.61 32.84 -8.44
C GLY A 192 -14.81 31.85 -7.56
N LEU A 193 -14.78 30.57 -7.91
CA LEU A 193 -13.85 29.62 -7.30
C LEU A 193 -12.59 29.54 -8.17
N HIS A 194 -11.48 29.82 -7.55
CA HIS A 194 -10.16 29.68 -8.19
C HIS A 194 -9.42 28.55 -7.51
N HIS A 195 -8.61 27.81 -8.29
CA HIS A 195 -7.65 26.89 -7.72
C HIS A 195 -6.82 27.64 -6.69
N SER A 196 -6.96 27.22 -5.44
CA SER A 196 -6.09 27.64 -4.34
C SER A 196 -5.39 26.40 -3.84
N PRO A 197 -4.11 26.18 -4.20
CA PRO A 197 -3.34 25.24 -3.45
C PRO A 197 -3.39 25.73 -2.02
N LEU A 198 -3.87 24.89 -1.07
CA LEU A 198 -3.68 25.18 0.35
C LEU A 198 -2.22 25.59 0.50
N ALA A 199 -2.00 26.82 0.91
CA ALA A 199 -0.66 27.33 1.16
C ALA A 199 0.06 26.22 1.90
N ARG A 200 1.16 25.71 1.34
CA ARG A 200 1.92 24.57 1.87
C ARG A 200 1.99 24.80 3.37
N ALA A 201 1.02 24.24 4.09
CA ALA A 201 0.92 24.43 5.52
C ALA A 201 2.24 23.92 6.03
N ALA A 202 2.98 24.79 6.67
CA ALA A 202 4.30 24.58 7.20
C ALA A 202 4.28 23.49 8.30
N SER A 203 3.88 22.30 7.95
CA SER A 203 4.17 21.11 8.71
C SER A 203 5.54 20.66 8.20
N GLY A 204 6.57 20.74 9.02
CA GLY A 204 8.00 20.50 8.72
C GLY A 204 8.39 19.17 8.05
N ALA A 205 7.57 18.70 7.12
CA ALA A 205 7.70 17.49 6.33
C ALA A 205 7.84 17.79 4.82
N ASP A 206 8.32 18.98 4.45
CA ASP A 206 8.53 19.35 3.05
C ASP A 206 9.75 18.69 2.41
N THR A 207 10.51 17.95 3.19
CA THR A 207 11.62 17.16 2.68
C THR A 207 11.27 15.69 2.82
N PRO A 208 11.31 14.88 1.74
CA PRO A 208 11.28 13.44 1.95
C PRO A 208 12.41 13.12 2.91
N PRO A 209 12.14 12.34 3.96
CA PRO A 209 13.19 12.00 4.88
C PRO A 209 14.24 11.24 4.09
N THR A 210 15.32 11.92 3.67
CA THR A 210 16.60 11.31 3.44
C THR A 210 17.33 11.52 2.13
N ALA A 211 18.62 11.29 2.23
CA ALA A 211 19.65 11.09 1.20
C ALA A 211 19.29 10.07 0.08
N ALA A 212 18.24 9.29 0.23
CA ALA A 212 17.81 8.24 -0.71
C ALA A 212 16.65 8.67 -1.64
N ARG A 213 16.38 9.96 -1.80
CA ARG A 213 15.30 10.47 -2.67
C ARG A 213 15.33 9.87 -4.09
N ALA A 214 16.51 9.65 -4.64
CA ALA A 214 16.69 9.04 -5.96
C ALA A 214 16.19 7.58 -6.05
N LEU A 215 15.99 6.92 -4.91
CA LEU A 215 15.51 5.54 -4.82
C LEU A 215 13.99 5.44 -4.63
N LEU A 216 13.32 6.56 -4.39
CA LEU A 216 11.88 6.60 -4.22
C LEU A 216 11.16 6.57 -5.58
N PRO A 217 9.95 5.97 -5.66
CA PRO A 217 9.13 6.10 -6.85
C PRO A 217 8.77 7.57 -7.08
N VAL A 218 8.71 7.98 -8.35
CA VAL A 218 8.31 9.33 -8.72
C VAL A 218 6.80 9.48 -8.54
N PRO A 219 6.31 10.51 -7.80
CA PRO A 219 4.88 10.75 -7.60
C PRO A 219 4.17 11.17 -8.91
N GLY A 220 2.83 10.97 -8.93
CA GLY A 220 1.96 11.43 -10.01
C GLY A 220 1.58 10.36 -11.03
N GLU A 221 0.43 10.57 -11.71
CA GLU A 221 -0.13 9.64 -12.70
C GLU A 221 0.82 9.43 -13.87
N ARG A 222 1.43 10.50 -14.38
CA ARG A 222 2.34 10.48 -15.53
C ARG A 222 3.54 9.58 -15.29
N ALA A 223 4.15 9.70 -14.13
CA ALA A 223 5.28 8.87 -13.72
C ALA A 223 4.87 7.41 -13.48
N ALA A 224 3.72 7.18 -12.85
CA ALA A 224 3.19 5.84 -12.63
C ALA A 224 2.91 5.09 -13.94
N ARG A 225 2.34 5.79 -14.94
CA ARG A 225 2.10 5.23 -16.27
C ARG A 225 3.41 4.94 -17.01
N ALA A 226 4.36 5.87 -17.00
CA ALA A 226 5.67 5.66 -17.62
C ALA A 226 6.41 4.45 -17.00
N ALA A 227 6.35 4.28 -15.67
CA ALA A 227 6.94 3.12 -14.99
C ALA A 227 6.23 1.81 -15.38
N ALA A 228 4.90 1.82 -15.52
CA ALA A 228 4.14 0.66 -15.96
C ALA A 228 4.44 0.32 -17.43
N ASP A 229 4.53 1.33 -18.29
CA ASP A 229 4.88 1.16 -19.70
C ASP A 229 6.27 0.53 -19.84
N ALA A 230 7.27 1.09 -19.17
CA ALA A 230 8.63 0.56 -19.19
C ALA A 230 8.69 -0.90 -18.67
N TRP A 231 7.93 -1.21 -17.61
CA TRP A 231 7.84 -2.57 -17.04
C TRP A 231 7.22 -3.56 -18.02
N ILE A 232 6.15 -3.17 -18.71
CA ILE A 232 5.45 -4.01 -19.67
C ILE A 232 6.25 -4.17 -20.96
N GLU A 233 6.79 -3.08 -21.51
CA GLU A 233 7.57 -3.07 -22.76
C GLU A 233 8.88 -3.84 -22.64
N ALA A 234 9.47 -3.93 -21.45
CA ALA A 234 10.65 -4.74 -21.19
C ALA A 234 10.41 -6.23 -21.49
N ALA A 235 9.17 -6.71 -21.54
CA ALA A 235 8.81 -8.08 -21.89
C ALA A 235 9.31 -8.49 -23.28
N ALA A 236 9.37 -7.55 -24.25
CA ALA A 236 9.92 -7.80 -25.58
C ALA A 236 11.41 -8.21 -25.55
N ARG A 237 12.14 -7.83 -24.49
CA ARG A 237 13.53 -8.19 -24.22
C ARG A 237 13.67 -9.32 -23.18
N ARG A 238 12.58 -10.04 -22.87
CA ARG A 238 12.50 -11.05 -21.81
C ARG A 238 12.90 -10.53 -20.43
N ALA A 239 12.61 -9.26 -20.15
CA ALA A 239 12.83 -8.58 -18.88
C ALA A 239 11.51 -8.02 -18.32
N GLY A 240 11.54 -7.32 -17.20
CA GLY A 240 10.35 -6.73 -16.62
C GLY A 240 9.30 -7.78 -16.26
N VAL A 241 8.07 -7.58 -16.77
CA VAL A 241 6.96 -8.50 -16.45
C VAL A 241 7.20 -9.93 -16.94
N ALA A 242 8.00 -10.15 -17.98
CA ALA A 242 8.28 -11.48 -18.52
C ALA A 242 9.25 -12.31 -17.65
N SER A 243 10.18 -11.65 -16.94
CA SER A 243 11.14 -12.29 -16.03
C SER A 243 10.69 -12.31 -14.57
N TYR A 244 9.53 -11.72 -14.27
CA TYR A 244 9.05 -11.53 -12.90
C TYR A 244 9.03 -12.82 -12.08
N ALA A 245 8.61 -13.94 -12.64
CA ALA A 245 8.54 -15.22 -11.92
C ALA A 245 9.89 -15.68 -11.35
N GLU A 246 10.96 -15.37 -12.05
CA GLU A 246 12.33 -15.81 -11.75
C GLU A 246 13.06 -14.80 -10.86
N GLN A 247 12.85 -13.52 -11.10
CA GLN A 247 13.60 -12.42 -10.47
C GLN A 247 12.95 -11.83 -9.24
N ARG A 248 11.63 -11.98 -9.08
CA ARG A 248 10.84 -11.33 -8.04
C ARG A 248 11.30 -11.56 -6.60
N ASP A 249 12.11 -12.57 -6.35
CA ASP A 249 12.58 -12.94 -5.03
C ASP A 249 14.04 -12.51 -4.77
N LEU A 250 14.77 -12.04 -5.80
CA LEU A 250 16.16 -11.58 -5.67
C LEU A 250 16.20 -10.19 -5.01
N LEU A 251 16.78 -10.10 -3.82
CA LEU A 251 16.73 -8.89 -2.99
C LEU A 251 17.51 -7.72 -3.59
N ALA A 252 18.63 -7.98 -4.24
CA ALA A 252 19.50 -6.97 -4.83
C ALA A 252 19.02 -6.50 -6.21
N ASP A 253 18.08 -7.21 -6.84
CA ASP A 253 17.60 -6.87 -8.19
C ASP A 253 16.52 -5.77 -8.13
N GLU A 254 16.91 -4.56 -8.48
CA GLU A 254 16.00 -3.41 -8.55
C GLU A 254 15.01 -3.50 -9.70
N THR A 255 15.30 -4.33 -10.71
CA THR A 255 14.49 -4.50 -11.92
C THR A 255 13.58 -5.72 -11.86
N GLY A 256 13.76 -6.61 -10.90
CA GLY A 256 12.98 -7.84 -10.72
C GLY A 256 11.53 -7.62 -10.30
N THR A 257 11.15 -6.37 -9.95
CA THR A 257 9.79 -6.01 -9.56
C THR A 257 9.37 -4.68 -10.20
N SER A 258 8.06 -4.50 -10.41
CA SER A 258 7.52 -3.29 -11.05
C SER A 258 7.62 -2.02 -10.21
N ARG A 259 7.77 -2.14 -8.89
CA ARG A 259 7.73 -1.06 -7.90
C ARG A 259 6.49 -0.16 -7.97
N LEU A 260 5.37 -0.65 -8.53
CA LEU A 260 4.11 0.08 -8.70
C LEU A 260 3.23 0.12 -7.44
N SER A 261 3.67 -0.46 -6.31
CA SER A 261 2.85 -0.57 -5.10
C SER A 261 2.39 0.78 -4.54
N ALA A 262 3.25 1.81 -4.54
CA ALA A 262 2.87 3.17 -4.14
C ALA A 262 1.85 3.78 -5.12
N ALA A 263 2.07 3.63 -6.42
CA ALA A 263 1.14 4.11 -7.44
C ALA A 263 -0.25 3.46 -7.31
N LEU A 264 -0.30 2.16 -7.04
CA LEU A 264 -1.54 1.42 -6.80
C LEU A 264 -2.20 1.80 -5.46
N HIS A 265 -1.41 2.13 -4.42
CA HIS A 265 -1.92 2.59 -3.14
C HIS A 265 -2.67 3.91 -3.26
N PHE A 266 -2.10 4.88 -3.98
CA PHE A 266 -2.70 6.19 -4.20
C PHE A 266 -3.63 6.26 -5.42
N GLY A 267 -3.78 5.15 -6.15
CA GLY A 267 -4.64 5.07 -7.33
C GLY A 267 -4.16 5.93 -8.49
N LEU A 268 -2.84 6.16 -8.60
CA LEU A 268 -2.20 6.86 -9.73
C LEU A 268 -2.24 6.06 -11.03
N ILE A 269 -2.47 4.76 -10.92
CA ILE A 269 -2.71 3.86 -12.05
C ILE A 269 -3.82 2.88 -11.67
N SER A 270 -4.66 2.54 -12.64
CA SER A 270 -5.76 1.60 -12.45
C SER A 270 -5.27 0.15 -12.45
N PRO A 271 -5.62 -0.65 -11.42
CA PRO A 271 -5.33 -2.07 -11.44
C PRO A 271 -6.09 -2.80 -12.56
N SER A 272 -7.29 -2.35 -12.93
CA SER A 272 -8.08 -2.91 -14.04
C SER A 272 -7.42 -2.66 -15.38
N GLU A 273 -6.87 -1.45 -15.61
CA GLU A 273 -6.08 -1.14 -16.81
C GLU A 273 -4.87 -2.07 -16.94
N LEU A 274 -4.13 -2.29 -15.85
CA LEU A 274 -2.96 -3.17 -15.86
C LEU A 274 -3.32 -4.62 -16.20
N VAL A 275 -4.40 -5.13 -15.62
CA VAL A 275 -4.92 -6.46 -15.96
C VAL A 275 -5.37 -6.52 -17.41
N HIS A 276 -6.10 -5.51 -17.90
CA HIS A 276 -6.56 -5.45 -19.29
C HIS A 276 -5.39 -5.52 -20.28
N ARG A 277 -4.32 -4.78 -20.00
CA ARG A 277 -3.11 -4.75 -20.85
C ARG A 277 -2.33 -6.06 -20.84
N LEU A 278 -2.44 -6.87 -19.78
CA LEU A 278 -1.60 -8.05 -19.54
C LEU A 278 -2.37 -9.39 -19.60
N ARG A 279 -3.70 -9.37 -19.76
CA ARG A 279 -4.51 -10.59 -19.69
C ARG A 279 -4.11 -11.67 -20.69
N ASP A 280 -3.68 -11.27 -21.88
CA ASP A 280 -3.32 -12.17 -22.98
C ASP A 280 -1.80 -12.44 -23.05
N VAL A 281 -1.03 -11.93 -22.07
CA VAL A 281 0.42 -12.13 -21.99
C VAL A 281 0.72 -13.26 -20.99
N ALA A 282 0.99 -14.45 -21.48
CA ALA A 282 1.19 -15.64 -20.63
C ALA A 282 2.32 -15.47 -19.60
N SER A 283 3.44 -14.85 -19.99
CA SER A 283 4.57 -14.57 -19.08
C SER A 283 4.24 -13.57 -17.97
N ALA A 284 3.18 -12.75 -18.12
CA ALA A 284 2.75 -11.79 -17.13
C ALA A 284 1.85 -12.39 -16.04
N GLN A 285 1.34 -13.60 -16.21
CA GLN A 285 0.39 -14.22 -15.26
C GLN A 285 0.92 -14.27 -13.81
N PRO A 286 2.20 -14.55 -13.53
CA PRO A 286 2.74 -14.49 -12.17
C PRO A 286 2.66 -13.09 -11.54
N TRP A 287 2.75 -12.03 -12.35
CA TRP A 287 2.61 -10.66 -11.88
C TRP A 287 1.13 -10.25 -11.73
N VAL A 288 0.26 -10.60 -12.68
CA VAL A 288 -1.20 -10.38 -12.60
C VAL A 288 -1.76 -11.02 -11.33
N ARG A 289 -1.25 -12.19 -10.94
CA ARG A 289 -1.59 -12.84 -9.67
C ARG A 289 -1.35 -11.96 -8.44
N GLN A 290 -0.41 -11.00 -8.49
CA GLN A 290 -0.18 -10.08 -7.37
C GLN A 290 -1.30 -9.05 -7.25
N LEU A 291 -1.92 -8.64 -8.35
CA LEU A 291 -3.11 -7.78 -8.32
C LEU A 291 -4.31 -8.53 -7.72
N ALA A 292 -4.45 -9.82 -8.04
CA ALA A 292 -5.48 -10.67 -7.41
C ALA A 292 -5.21 -10.87 -5.90
N TRP A 293 -3.94 -10.96 -5.45
CA TRP A 293 -3.59 -10.98 -4.02
C TRP A 293 -3.99 -9.67 -3.32
N ARG A 294 -3.80 -8.53 -3.98
CA ARG A 294 -4.24 -7.24 -3.47
C ARG A 294 -5.76 -7.22 -3.26
N ASP A 295 -6.53 -7.63 -4.28
CA ASP A 295 -7.99 -7.71 -4.19
C ASP A 295 -8.45 -8.73 -3.13
N PHE A 296 -7.74 -9.85 -2.97
CA PHE A 296 -8.02 -10.84 -1.94
C PHE A 296 -7.88 -10.26 -0.52
N TYR A 297 -6.81 -9.51 -0.23
CA TYR A 297 -6.67 -8.87 1.07
C TYR A 297 -7.70 -7.76 1.30
N ILE A 298 -8.09 -7.04 0.25
CA ILE A 298 -9.19 -6.07 0.31
C ILE A 298 -10.51 -6.79 0.68
N GLN A 299 -10.82 -7.91 0.01
CA GLN A 299 -12.01 -8.73 0.29
C GLN A 299 -12.00 -9.29 1.72
N VAL A 300 -10.85 -9.78 2.19
CA VAL A 300 -10.72 -10.27 3.57
C VAL A 300 -11.05 -9.17 4.57
N LEU A 301 -10.48 -7.98 4.41
CA LEU A 301 -10.71 -6.87 5.33
C LEU A 301 -12.13 -6.29 5.22
N TRP A 302 -12.73 -6.35 4.02
CA TRP A 302 -14.12 -5.95 3.80
C TRP A 302 -15.10 -6.80 4.60
N HIS A 303 -14.95 -8.12 4.57
CA HIS A 303 -15.85 -9.07 5.23
C HIS A 303 -15.49 -9.34 6.70
N ALA A 304 -14.22 -9.16 7.06
CA ALA A 304 -13.70 -9.35 8.42
C ALA A 304 -12.99 -8.09 8.94
N PRO A 305 -13.71 -6.96 9.15
CA PRO A 305 -13.09 -5.69 9.54
C PRO A 305 -12.37 -5.75 10.90
N HIS A 306 -12.70 -6.70 11.76
CA HIS A 306 -11.99 -6.95 13.02
C HIS A 306 -10.52 -7.30 12.79
N ALA A 307 -10.19 -7.95 11.66
CA ALA A 307 -8.83 -8.33 11.32
C ALA A 307 -7.86 -7.13 11.22
N ALA A 308 -8.37 -5.91 11.05
CA ALA A 308 -7.55 -4.70 11.13
C ALA A 308 -6.89 -4.47 12.51
N ARG A 309 -7.35 -5.15 13.56
CA ARG A 309 -6.89 -4.97 14.96
C ARG A 309 -6.68 -6.27 15.74
N ALA A 310 -7.22 -7.38 15.27
CA ALA A 310 -7.18 -8.69 15.89
C ALA A 310 -6.73 -9.75 14.87
N SER A 311 -6.36 -10.93 15.33
CA SER A 311 -6.07 -12.04 14.44
C SER A 311 -7.33 -12.43 13.66
N TRP A 312 -7.18 -12.71 12.36
CA TRP A 312 -8.30 -13.20 11.54
C TRP A 312 -8.87 -14.50 12.12
N ARG A 313 -8.00 -15.35 12.70
CA ARG A 313 -8.38 -16.51 13.50
C ARG A 313 -8.23 -16.16 14.98
N PRO A 314 -9.32 -15.95 15.74
CA PRO A 314 -9.28 -15.47 17.13
C PRO A 314 -8.40 -16.31 18.09
N ALA A 315 -8.27 -17.62 17.86
CA ALA A 315 -7.42 -18.49 18.68
C ALA A 315 -5.96 -18.02 18.76
N TYR A 316 -5.46 -17.33 17.73
CA TYR A 316 -4.09 -16.82 17.70
C TYR A 316 -3.89 -15.55 18.54
N ASP A 317 -4.96 -14.91 19.02
CA ASP A 317 -4.83 -13.80 19.97
C ASP A 317 -4.40 -14.28 21.36
N ALA A 318 -4.47 -15.58 21.64
CA ALA A 318 -3.98 -16.20 22.87
C ALA A 318 -2.46 -16.52 22.85
N ILE A 319 -1.74 -16.19 21.79
CA ILE A 319 -0.28 -16.39 21.76
C ILE A 319 0.37 -15.52 22.84
N PRO A 320 1.23 -16.10 23.71
CA PRO A 320 1.93 -15.35 24.74
C PRO A 320 3.13 -14.60 24.13
N TRP A 321 2.84 -13.45 23.50
CA TRP A 321 3.86 -12.59 22.91
C TRP A 321 4.79 -12.01 23.97
N GLU A 322 6.09 -11.96 23.64
CA GLU A 322 7.08 -11.27 24.48
C GLU A 322 6.85 -9.76 24.50
N GLN A 323 7.05 -9.16 25.69
CA GLN A 323 6.78 -7.75 25.92
C GLN A 323 8.05 -6.88 26.01
N HIS A 324 9.22 -7.46 25.75
CA HIS A 324 10.49 -6.74 25.83
C HIS A 324 10.68 -5.75 24.68
N ASP A 325 10.96 -4.50 25.01
CA ASP A 325 11.12 -3.43 24.03
C ASP A 325 12.50 -3.43 23.37
N GLU A 326 13.55 -3.87 24.07
CA GLU A 326 14.92 -3.85 23.56
C GLU A 326 15.08 -4.65 22.25
N PRO A 327 14.67 -5.93 22.14
CA PRO A 327 14.75 -6.68 20.89
C PRO A 327 13.86 -6.08 19.78
N PHE A 328 12.71 -5.52 20.14
CA PHE A 328 11.85 -4.82 19.18
C PHE A 328 12.51 -3.57 18.62
N ASN A 329 13.14 -2.76 19.47
CA ASN A 329 13.86 -1.55 19.05
C ASN A 329 15.07 -1.89 18.19
N ALA A 330 15.85 -2.93 18.56
CA ALA A 330 16.95 -3.41 17.76
C ALA A 330 16.47 -3.86 16.36
N TRP A 331 15.34 -4.54 16.27
CA TRP A 331 14.72 -4.89 15.00
C TRP A 331 14.29 -3.64 14.22
N CYS A 332 13.60 -2.69 14.85
CA CYS A 332 13.19 -1.44 14.21
C CYS A 332 14.36 -0.67 13.59
N GLU A 333 15.51 -0.68 14.25
CA GLU A 333 16.71 0.07 13.86
C GLU A 333 17.65 -0.72 12.92
N GLY A 334 17.35 -1.99 12.64
CA GLY A 334 18.22 -2.85 11.83
C GLY A 334 19.54 -3.16 12.53
N ARG A 335 19.48 -3.57 13.80
CA ARG A 335 20.60 -3.89 14.68
C ARG A 335 20.42 -5.25 15.37
N THR A 336 19.85 -6.23 14.66
CA THR A 336 19.53 -7.55 15.22
C THR A 336 20.74 -8.50 15.24
N GLY A 337 21.80 -8.16 14.51
CA GLY A 337 22.92 -9.07 14.27
C GLY A 337 22.65 -10.12 13.19
N TYR A 338 21.47 -10.06 12.52
CA TYR A 338 21.13 -10.88 11.36
C TYR A 338 21.16 -10.02 10.10
N PRO A 339 22.21 -10.11 9.26
CA PRO A 339 22.48 -9.13 8.21
C PRO A 339 21.33 -8.91 7.22
N VAL A 340 20.63 -9.96 6.79
CA VAL A 340 19.50 -9.82 5.86
C VAL A 340 18.29 -9.11 6.50
N VAL A 341 18.07 -9.29 7.81
CA VAL A 341 17.02 -8.60 8.56
C VAL A 341 17.38 -7.14 8.74
N ASP A 342 18.63 -6.89 9.15
CA ASP A 342 19.13 -5.53 9.37
C ASP A 342 19.14 -4.73 8.06
N ALA A 343 19.56 -5.34 6.95
CA ALA A 343 19.50 -4.74 5.63
C ALA A 343 18.08 -4.37 5.24
N ALA A 344 17.09 -5.25 5.52
CA ALA A 344 15.69 -5.01 5.23
C ALA A 344 15.14 -3.80 6.01
N MET A 345 15.42 -3.74 7.31
CA MET A 345 14.94 -2.65 8.17
C MET A 345 15.63 -1.33 7.85
N ARG A 346 16.94 -1.34 7.56
CA ARG A 346 17.67 -0.13 7.14
C ARG A 346 17.20 0.38 5.76
N GLN A 347 16.87 -0.51 4.83
CA GLN A 347 16.24 -0.12 3.56
C GLN A 347 14.92 0.59 3.82
N LEU A 348 14.07 0.04 4.69
CA LEU A 348 12.80 0.66 5.05
C LEU A 348 12.99 2.07 5.63
N LEU A 349 13.87 2.22 6.60
CA LEU A 349 14.15 3.50 7.24
C LEU A 349 14.73 4.53 6.25
N ALA A 350 15.63 4.07 5.37
CA ALA A 350 16.30 4.95 4.42
C ALA A 350 15.39 5.37 3.25
N THR A 351 14.45 4.54 2.83
CA THR A 351 13.72 4.76 1.57
C THR A 351 12.20 4.77 1.71
N GLY A 352 11.64 4.32 2.84
CA GLY A 352 10.20 4.07 2.93
C GLY A 352 9.71 2.93 2.02
N PHE A 353 10.63 2.17 1.43
CA PHE A 353 10.33 0.99 0.61
C PHE A 353 11.07 -0.22 1.17
N MET A 354 10.48 -1.39 1.04
CA MET A 354 11.12 -2.66 1.34
C MET A 354 10.66 -3.70 0.31
N HIS A 355 11.61 -4.47 -0.22
CA HIS A 355 11.31 -5.56 -1.14
C HIS A 355 10.38 -6.60 -0.51
N ASN A 356 9.41 -7.18 -1.25
CA ASN A 356 8.41 -8.11 -0.68
C ASN A 356 9.05 -9.28 0.07
N ARG A 357 10.10 -9.92 -0.49
CA ARG A 357 10.80 -11.01 0.18
C ARG A 357 11.44 -10.55 1.49
N ALA A 358 12.00 -9.35 1.53
CA ALA A 358 12.55 -8.76 2.73
C ALA A 358 11.48 -8.51 3.79
N ARG A 359 10.26 -8.04 3.40
CA ARG A 359 9.13 -7.90 4.33
C ARG A 359 8.76 -9.22 4.98
N MET A 360 8.72 -10.30 4.22
CA MET A 360 8.42 -11.64 4.75
C MET A 360 9.49 -12.12 5.73
N ILE A 361 10.78 -11.90 5.43
CA ILE A 361 11.91 -12.28 6.29
C ILE A 361 11.87 -11.48 7.59
N ALA A 362 11.77 -10.15 7.50
CA ALA A 362 11.74 -9.26 8.66
C ALA A 362 10.52 -9.52 9.57
N ALA A 363 9.33 -9.76 8.97
CA ALA A 363 8.12 -10.09 9.73
C ALA A 363 8.18 -11.46 10.38
N SER A 364 8.73 -12.47 9.68
CA SER A 364 8.97 -13.80 10.28
C SER A 364 9.95 -13.71 11.45
N PHE A 365 11.04 -12.98 11.31
CA PHE A 365 12.03 -12.79 12.39
C PHE A 365 11.37 -12.15 13.62
N LEU A 366 10.64 -11.05 13.46
CA LEU A 366 9.96 -10.40 14.57
C LEU A 366 8.98 -11.35 15.29
N THR A 367 8.12 -12.03 14.54
CA THR A 367 7.02 -12.82 15.11
C THR A 367 7.44 -14.21 15.57
N LYS A 368 8.53 -14.77 15.01
CA LYS A 368 8.95 -16.15 15.27
C LYS A 368 10.27 -16.22 16.04
N ASP A 369 11.27 -15.43 15.69
CA ASP A 369 12.54 -15.45 16.40
C ASP A 369 12.50 -14.58 17.66
N LEU A 370 11.88 -13.40 17.61
CA LEU A 370 11.71 -12.54 18.78
C LEU A 370 10.42 -12.80 19.54
N LEU A 371 9.45 -13.52 18.97
CA LEU A 371 8.12 -13.78 19.53
C LEU A 371 7.39 -12.47 19.94
N VAL A 372 7.59 -11.40 19.19
CA VAL A 372 6.93 -10.10 19.40
C VAL A 372 5.62 -10.04 18.62
N ASP A 373 4.60 -9.40 19.20
CA ASP A 373 3.27 -9.26 18.59
C ASP A 373 3.37 -8.60 17.21
N TRP A 374 2.78 -9.27 16.21
CA TRP A 374 2.77 -8.82 14.82
C TRP A 374 2.18 -7.41 14.66
N ARG A 375 1.27 -6.96 15.54
CA ARG A 375 0.65 -5.64 15.50
C ARG A 375 1.68 -4.52 15.70
N ARG A 376 2.72 -4.77 16.51
CA ARG A 376 3.83 -3.81 16.70
C ARG A 376 4.60 -3.62 15.41
N GLY A 377 4.95 -4.72 14.73
CA GLY A 377 5.65 -4.69 13.44
C GLY A 377 4.78 -4.08 12.33
N GLU A 378 3.50 -4.44 12.26
CA GLU A 378 2.52 -3.87 11.32
C GLU A 378 2.44 -2.35 11.45
N GLY A 379 2.36 -1.84 12.69
CA GLY A 379 2.36 -0.42 12.97
C GLY A 379 3.67 0.26 12.55
N HIS A 380 4.82 -0.35 12.84
CA HIS A 380 6.12 0.17 12.43
C HIS A 380 6.23 0.26 10.89
N PHE A 381 5.79 -0.75 10.16
CA PHE A 381 5.75 -0.71 8.69
C PHE A 381 4.84 0.39 8.18
N LEU A 382 3.63 0.53 8.72
CA LEU A 382 2.72 1.60 8.32
C LEU A 382 3.30 3.00 8.55
N ASN A 383 4.11 3.18 9.58
CA ASN A 383 4.72 4.48 9.88
C ASN A 383 5.89 4.84 8.96
N HIS A 384 6.44 3.89 8.20
CA HIS A 384 7.59 4.12 7.32
C HIS A 384 7.27 3.90 5.84
N LEU A 385 6.45 2.88 5.50
CA LEU A 385 6.19 2.52 4.11
C LEU A 385 5.48 3.62 3.34
N ILE A 386 6.01 3.92 2.15
CA ILE A 386 5.40 4.82 1.17
C ILE A 386 4.12 4.19 0.54
N ASP A 387 4.10 2.87 0.43
CA ASP A 387 2.99 2.09 -0.10
C ASP A 387 2.12 1.45 0.99
N GLY A 388 2.17 1.97 2.22
CA GLY A 388 1.52 1.41 3.40
C GLY A 388 -0.01 1.28 3.26
N ASP A 389 -0.46 0.27 2.53
CA ASP A 389 -1.88 -0.09 2.38
C ASP A 389 -2.33 -0.96 3.55
N ILE A 390 -3.46 -0.61 4.15
CA ILE A 390 -3.94 -1.29 5.37
C ILE A 390 -4.29 -2.76 5.10
N ALA A 391 -4.91 -3.08 3.96
CA ALA A 391 -5.32 -4.44 3.66
C ALA A 391 -4.11 -5.32 3.33
N ALA A 392 -3.22 -4.84 2.46
CA ALA A 392 -2.03 -5.58 2.05
C ALA A 392 -1.01 -5.73 3.19
N ASN A 393 -0.78 -4.66 3.98
CA ASN A 393 0.15 -4.69 5.11
C ASN A 393 -0.35 -5.63 6.21
N ASN A 394 -1.60 -5.48 6.64
CA ASN A 394 -2.23 -6.35 7.64
C ASN A 394 -2.26 -7.81 7.19
N GLY A 395 -2.70 -8.06 5.95
CA GLY A 395 -2.74 -9.42 5.39
C GLY A 395 -1.37 -10.07 5.33
N GLY A 396 -0.33 -9.34 4.91
CA GLY A 396 1.05 -9.81 4.86
C GLY A 396 1.65 -10.11 6.23
N TRP A 397 1.37 -9.25 7.23
CA TRP A 397 1.80 -9.47 8.61
C TRP A 397 1.13 -10.70 9.24
N GLN A 398 -0.19 -10.83 9.11
CA GLN A 398 -0.90 -11.99 9.62
C GLN A 398 -0.54 -13.28 8.87
N TRP A 399 -0.23 -13.18 7.57
CA TRP A 399 0.30 -14.32 6.81
C TRP A 399 1.64 -14.81 7.41
N SER A 400 2.58 -13.90 7.68
CA SER A 400 3.89 -14.21 8.26
C SER A 400 3.77 -14.72 9.70
N ALA A 401 2.88 -14.13 10.50
CA ALA A 401 2.60 -14.56 11.86
C ALA A 401 1.90 -15.93 11.94
N GLY A 402 1.23 -16.36 10.86
CA GLY A 402 0.44 -17.58 10.84
C GLY A 402 -0.99 -17.41 11.37
N SER A 403 -1.40 -16.19 11.73
CA SER A 403 -2.71 -15.87 12.34
C SER A 403 -3.78 -15.47 11.32
N GLY A 404 -3.40 -15.25 10.06
CA GLY A 404 -4.25 -14.72 9.00
C GLY A 404 -4.98 -15.76 8.19
N THR A 405 -5.65 -15.24 7.14
CA THR A 405 -6.26 -16.02 6.08
C THR A 405 -5.18 -16.56 5.15
N ASP A 406 -5.33 -17.79 4.67
CA ASP A 406 -4.35 -18.49 3.83
C ASP A 406 -2.90 -18.39 4.35
N ALA A 407 -2.76 -18.27 5.66
CA ALA A 407 -1.51 -17.97 6.31
C ALA A 407 -0.51 -19.13 6.18
N GLN A 408 0.77 -18.77 6.17
CA GLN A 408 1.84 -19.75 6.28
C GLN A 408 1.63 -20.59 7.55
N PRO A 409 1.75 -21.93 7.47
CA PRO A 409 1.69 -22.75 8.66
C PRO A 409 2.67 -22.27 9.74
N TYR A 410 2.21 -22.15 10.99
CA TYR A 410 2.98 -21.57 12.07
C TYR A 410 4.33 -22.26 12.32
N PHE A 411 4.45 -23.54 11.98
CA PHE A 411 5.68 -24.33 12.14
C PHE A 411 6.72 -24.05 11.03
N ARG A 412 6.37 -23.33 9.97
CA ARG A 412 7.33 -22.81 8.98
C ARG A 412 7.94 -21.52 9.50
N ILE A 413 9.09 -21.64 10.12
CA ILE A 413 9.89 -20.54 10.62
C ILE A 413 11.06 -20.34 9.67
N PHE A 414 11.22 -19.15 9.12
CA PHE A 414 12.32 -18.85 8.22
C PHE A 414 13.62 -18.81 9.01
N ASN A 415 14.65 -19.50 8.53
CA ASN A 415 16.01 -19.30 9.01
C ASN A 415 16.58 -18.07 8.29
N PRO A 416 16.90 -16.96 8.99
CA PRO A 416 17.31 -15.71 8.35
C PRO A 416 18.60 -15.86 7.53
N VAL A 417 19.55 -16.67 7.99
CA VAL A 417 20.80 -16.93 7.28
C VAL A 417 20.51 -17.63 5.94
N ALA A 418 19.77 -18.73 5.98
CA ALA A 418 19.40 -19.46 4.76
C ALA A 418 18.54 -18.62 3.78
N GLN A 419 17.74 -17.68 4.30
CA GLN A 419 17.01 -16.73 3.44
C GLN A 419 17.98 -15.73 2.76
N GLY A 420 18.96 -15.22 3.50
CA GLY A 420 20.00 -14.36 2.95
C GLY A 420 20.78 -15.08 1.84
N GLU A 421 21.35 -16.24 2.14
CA GLU A 421 22.11 -17.07 1.18
C GLU A 421 21.31 -17.39 -0.09
N ARG A 422 20.01 -17.63 0.05
CA ARG A 422 19.14 -17.98 -1.08
C ARG A 422 18.77 -16.80 -1.96
N PHE A 423 18.42 -15.65 -1.37
CA PHE A 423 17.80 -14.53 -2.07
C PHE A 423 18.74 -13.32 -2.26
N ASP A 424 19.92 -13.40 -1.72
CA ASP A 424 21.03 -12.46 -1.90
C ASP A 424 22.35 -13.25 -1.96
N PRO A 425 22.51 -14.22 -2.90
CA PRO A 425 23.61 -15.18 -2.88
C PRO A 425 24.98 -14.54 -2.89
N ASP A 426 25.12 -13.40 -3.53
CA ASP A 426 26.37 -12.65 -3.59
C ASP A 426 26.56 -11.65 -2.44
N GLY A 427 25.57 -11.49 -1.56
CA GLY A 427 25.58 -10.52 -0.47
C GLY A 427 25.48 -9.06 -0.92
N ALA A 428 25.03 -8.81 -2.15
CA ALA A 428 24.98 -7.45 -2.71
C ALA A 428 23.93 -6.58 -2.02
N TYR A 429 22.78 -7.15 -1.63
CA TYR A 429 21.76 -6.46 -0.84
C TYR A 429 22.27 -6.11 0.55
N VAL A 430 22.91 -7.06 1.24
CA VAL A 430 23.49 -6.80 2.56
C VAL A 430 24.58 -5.74 2.46
N ARG A 431 25.53 -5.83 1.50
CA ARG A 431 26.59 -4.82 1.33
C ARG A 431 26.05 -3.41 1.14
N ARG A 432 24.93 -3.29 0.44
CA ARG A 432 24.32 -1.98 0.18
C ARG A 432 23.73 -1.35 1.45
N TRP A 433 23.05 -2.14 2.29
CA TRP A 433 22.30 -1.62 3.42
C TRP A 433 23.01 -1.81 4.78
N VAL A 434 24.05 -2.63 4.81
CA VAL A 434 24.91 -2.88 5.97
C VAL A 434 26.37 -2.70 5.53
N PRO A 435 26.79 -1.46 5.22
CA PRO A 435 28.08 -1.19 4.61
C PRO A 435 29.27 -1.62 5.49
N GLU A 436 29.10 -1.68 6.80
CA GLU A 436 30.12 -2.18 7.73
C GLU A 436 30.51 -3.65 7.48
N LEU A 437 29.67 -4.44 6.82
CA LEU A 437 29.94 -5.83 6.45
C LEU A 437 30.44 -5.99 5.00
N ALA A 438 30.60 -4.89 4.24
CA ALA A 438 30.83 -4.94 2.80
C ALA A 438 32.11 -5.67 2.38
N ALA A 439 33.12 -5.72 3.24
CA ALA A 439 34.40 -6.39 2.99
C ALA A 439 34.34 -7.93 3.14
N LEU A 440 33.23 -8.48 3.71
CA LEU A 440 33.11 -9.92 3.91
C LEU A 440 32.79 -10.64 2.60
N SER A 441 33.26 -11.88 2.47
CA SER A 441 32.87 -12.81 1.41
C SER A 441 31.39 -13.20 1.53
N ALA A 442 30.77 -13.68 0.44
CA ALA A 442 29.36 -14.03 0.42
C ALA A 442 28.92 -14.98 1.56
N PRO A 443 29.63 -16.09 1.86
CA PRO A 443 29.24 -16.94 3.01
C PRO A 443 29.35 -16.23 4.36
N ALA A 444 30.40 -15.43 4.56
CA ALA A 444 30.67 -14.76 5.84
C ALA A 444 29.69 -13.60 6.07
N ILE A 445 29.26 -12.90 5.02
CA ILE A 445 28.37 -11.73 5.14
C ILE A 445 26.98 -12.09 5.66
N HIS A 446 26.49 -13.33 5.43
CA HIS A 446 25.17 -13.78 5.89
C HIS A 446 25.16 -14.27 7.35
N ALA A 447 26.32 -14.65 7.89
CA ALA A 447 26.45 -15.15 9.26
C ALA A 447 27.83 -14.79 9.85
N PRO A 448 28.17 -13.50 10.04
CA PRO A 448 29.51 -13.07 10.43
C PRO A 448 29.99 -13.70 11.76
N TRP A 449 29.10 -13.99 12.69
CA TRP A 449 29.45 -14.68 13.96
C TRP A 449 29.95 -16.11 13.79
N LYS A 450 29.71 -16.73 12.62
CA LYS A 450 30.27 -18.06 12.28
C LYS A 450 31.63 -17.99 11.59
N HIS A 451 32.09 -16.79 11.25
CA HIS A 451 33.32 -16.54 10.49
C HIS A 451 34.22 -15.51 11.18
N PRO A 452 34.61 -15.73 12.46
CA PRO A 452 35.38 -14.75 13.24
C PRO A 452 36.71 -14.35 12.60
N GLU A 453 37.39 -15.28 11.91
CA GLU A 453 38.63 -15.00 11.21
C GLU A 453 38.42 -14.06 10.02
N ALA A 454 37.33 -14.24 9.25
CA ALA A 454 36.98 -13.34 8.16
C ALA A 454 36.64 -11.94 8.68
N CYS A 455 35.89 -11.85 9.79
CA CYS A 455 35.61 -10.58 10.46
C CYS A 455 36.90 -9.88 10.91
N ALA A 456 37.79 -10.58 11.59
CA ALA A 456 39.06 -10.02 12.04
C ALA A 456 39.93 -9.54 10.86
N GLY A 457 40.00 -10.34 9.78
CA GLY A 457 40.70 -9.96 8.55
C GLY A 457 40.12 -8.73 7.85
N ALA A 458 38.83 -8.48 8.01
CA ALA A 458 38.12 -7.30 7.50
C ALA A 458 38.14 -6.11 8.50
N GLY A 459 38.73 -6.24 9.67
CA GLY A 459 38.74 -5.22 10.72
C GLY A 459 37.39 -5.04 11.42
N ILE A 460 36.52 -6.08 11.40
CA ILE A 460 35.20 -6.06 12.00
C ILE A 460 35.24 -6.79 13.34
N THR A 461 34.87 -6.09 14.42
CA THR A 461 34.65 -6.67 15.75
C THR A 461 33.13 -6.69 16.02
N LEU A 462 32.56 -7.87 16.17
CA LEU A 462 31.17 -8.02 16.55
C LEU A 462 30.94 -7.45 17.95
N GLY A 463 29.78 -6.82 18.15
CA GLY A 463 29.47 -6.02 19.34
C GLY A 463 30.01 -4.59 19.30
N VAL A 464 30.89 -4.24 18.33
CA VAL A 464 31.44 -2.90 18.17
C VAL A 464 31.06 -2.27 16.83
N GLN A 465 31.56 -2.79 15.69
CA GLN A 465 31.19 -2.27 14.36
C GLN A 465 29.85 -2.83 13.87
N TYR A 466 29.54 -4.07 14.20
CA TYR A 466 28.29 -4.72 13.87
C TYR A 466 27.80 -5.53 15.08
N PRO A 467 26.49 -5.54 15.40
CA PRO A 467 25.99 -6.25 16.56
C PRO A 467 26.18 -7.78 16.47
N GLU A 468 26.33 -8.41 17.63
CA GLU A 468 26.14 -9.85 17.76
C GLU A 468 24.66 -10.22 17.56
N PRO A 469 24.34 -11.47 17.17
CA PRO A 469 22.95 -11.93 17.10
C PRO A 469 22.22 -11.77 18.44
N ILE A 470 21.12 -11.02 18.45
CA ILE A 470 20.32 -10.78 19.68
C ILE A 470 19.53 -12.01 20.13
N VAL A 471 19.47 -13.06 19.33
CA VAL A 471 18.78 -14.31 19.63
C VAL A 471 19.45 -15.48 18.90
N ASP A 472 19.48 -16.64 19.53
CA ASP A 472 19.82 -17.90 18.85
C ASP A 472 18.58 -18.43 18.13
N HIS A 473 18.66 -18.60 16.82
CA HIS A 473 17.55 -19.04 15.96
C HIS A 473 17.01 -20.42 16.37
N ALA A 474 17.86 -21.37 16.73
CA ALA A 474 17.40 -22.73 17.07
C ALA A 474 16.61 -22.74 18.39
N VAL A 475 17.09 -22.00 19.38
CA VAL A 475 16.39 -21.82 20.67
C VAL A 475 15.08 -21.07 20.47
N ALA A 476 15.11 -19.98 19.72
CA ALA A 476 13.91 -19.18 19.40
C ALA A 476 12.85 -20.00 18.67
N ARG A 477 13.27 -20.82 17.68
CA ARG A 477 12.37 -21.72 16.97
C ARG A 477 11.67 -22.70 17.89
N ALA A 478 12.38 -23.33 18.82
CA ALA A 478 11.79 -24.28 19.77
C ALA A 478 10.78 -23.58 20.69
N ARG A 479 11.15 -22.41 21.25
CA ARG A 479 10.28 -21.55 22.07
C ARG A 479 8.98 -21.20 21.34
N THR A 480 9.08 -20.74 20.12
CA THR A 480 7.95 -20.30 19.30
C THR A 480 6.99 -21.45 18.99
N LEU A 481 7.52 -22.62 18.61
CA LEU A 481 6.68 -23.80 18.38
C LEU A 481 5.90 -24.20 19.63
N ALA A 482 6.52 -24.14 20.81
CA ALA A 482 5.86 -24.42 22.10
C ALA A 482 4.77 -23.39 22.42
N ALA A 483 5.04 -22.08 22.21
CA ALA A 483 4.10 -20.99 22.45
C ALA A 483 2.84 -21.11 21.57
N PHE A 484 3.02 -21.37 20.28
CA PHE A 484 1.91 -21.56 19.35
C PHE A 484 1.11 -22.84 19.64
N ALA A 485 1.79 -23.95 19.93
CA ALA A 485 1.11 -25.20 20.29
C ALA A 485 0.29 -25.05 21.58
N HIS A 486 0.76 -24.26 22.54
CA HIS A 486 0.02 -23.97 23.77
C HIS A 486 -1.24 -23.11 23.48
N ALA A 487 -1.10 -22.05 22.71
CA ALA A 487 -2.20 -21.16 22.36
C ALA A 487 -3.32 -21.87 21.56
N LEU A 488 -2.96 -22.80 20.67
CA LEU A 488 -3.90 -23.50 19.80
C LEU A 488 -4.56 -24.75 20.45
N LYS A 489 -4.12 -25.17 21.65
CA LYS A 489 -4.77 -26.26 22.41
C LYS A 489 -5.93 -25.78 23.27
N LYS A 490 -6.07 -24.48 23.45
CA LYS A 490 -7.18 -23.83 24.14
C LYS A 490 -8.31 -23.46 23.17
#